data_b50d7daa4a7c7fe2b2e934ddb2cfded8
#
_entry.id   b50d7daa4a7c7fe2b2e934ddb2cfded8
#
_cell.length_a   1.000
_cell.length_b   1.000
_cell.length_c   1.000
_cell.angle_alpha   90.00
_cell.angle_beta   90.00
_cell.angle_gamma   90.00
#
_symmetry.space_group_name_H-M   'P 1'
#
loop_
_entity.id
_entity.type
_entity.pdbx_description
1 polymer ?
#
loop_
_entity_poly.entity_id
_entity_poly.type
_entity_poly.pdbx_seq_one_letter_code
_entity_poly.pdbx_strand_id
1 'polypeptide(L)'
;TLMRSSAASDVYKRQLEELINQQIDGGTDAIVIAGTTGESATLTMEEHRDVIKAAIEFTKHRVPVVAGTGSNCTRTAIQLSQEAEEAGADGLLIVTPYYNKATQAGLISHYSQIADSTKCPIIMYNVPGRTGCNLLPETVAELVRTKSNLVGLKEATGNLAQASKPMALTDGKLDLYSGEDGLVVPLMSIGAVGVISVWSNVAPGKVHAMCESFFKGDIKTARKLQLEALPLVDALFSEVNPIPVKKALNLMGMEVGPLRSPLCEMSEANAKKLAEVMKNYGILA
;
A
#
# COMPACT_ATOMS: atom_id res chain seq x y z
N THR A 1 -2.59 22.61 11.83
CA THR A 1 -2.30 23.15 13.18
C THR A 1 -3.26 22.65 14.25
N LEU A 2 -3.71 21.40 14.18
CA LEU A 2 -4.72 20.86 15.12
C LEU A 2 -4.26 19.62 15.91
N MET A 3 -2.97 19.33 15.94
CA MET A 3 -2.45 18.14 16.62
C MET A 3 -1.68 18.46 17.92
N ARG A 4 -2.09 19.48 18.68
CA ARG A 4 -1.47 19.80 19.99
C ARG A 4 -2.43 19.81 21.17
N SER A 5 -3.58 19.14 21.10
CA SER A 5 -4.27 18.76 22.32
C SER A 5 -4.16 17.25 22.50
N SER A 6 -3.83 16.79 23.67
CA SER A 6 -3.78 15.36 24.02
C SER A 6 -5.07 14.62 23.60
N ALA A 7 -6.23 15.26 23.75
CA ALA A 7 -7.51 14.71 23.35
C ALA A 7 -7.66 14.46 21.83
N ALA A 8 -7.16 15.37 20.97
CA ALA A 8 -7.20 15.16 19.51
C ALA A 8 -6.26 14.01 19.09
N SER A 9 -5.07 13.96 19.67
CA SER A 9 -4.10 12.87 19.46
C SER A 9 -4.70 11.51 19.86
N ASP A 10 -5.42 11.43 20.96
CA ASP A 10 -6.03 10.19 21.46
C ASP A 10 -7.20 9.73 20.57
N VAL A 11 -7.98 10.65 20.00
CA VAL A 11 -9.04 10.31 19.03
C VAL A 11 -8.45 9.68 17.76
N TYR A 12 -7.41 10.27 17.16
CA TYR A 12 -6.77 9.71 15.96
C TYR A 12 -6.09 8.37 16.23
N LYS A 13 -5.46 8.18 17.37
CA LYS A 13 -4.88 6.89 17.76
C LYS A 13 -5.94 5.80 17.88
N ARG A 14 -7.07 6.11 18.51
CA ARG A 14 -8.19 5.16 18.64
C ARG A 14 -8.74 4.77 17.26
N GLN A 15 -8.94 5.73 16.36
CA GLN A 15 -9.40 5.45 14.98
C GLN A 15 -8.41 4.55 14.23
N LEU A 16 -7.11 4.79 14.38
CA LEU A 16 -6.08 3.93 13.80
C LEU A 16 -6.13 2.51 14.37
N GLU A 17 -6.30 2.35 15.68
CA GLU A 17 -6.44 1.04 16.31
C GLU A 17 -7.69 0.31 15.81
N GLU A 18 -8.82 0.99 15.67
CA GLU A 18 -10.06 0.43 15.11
C GLU A 18 -9.87 -0.05 13.67
N LEU A 19 -9.20 0.75 12.81
CA LEU A 19 -8.88 0.37 11.43
C LEU A 19 -7.96 -0.87 11.38
N ILE A 20 -6.92 -0.90 12.20
CA ILE A 20 -5.99 -2.05 12.27
C ILE A 20 -6.74 -3.31 12.72
N ASN A 21 -7.57 -3.21 13.75
CA ASN A 21 -8.36 -4.34 14.23
C ASN A 21 -9.31 -4.86 13.15
N GLN A 22 -10.04 -3.96 12.46
CA GLN A 22 -10.90 -4.33 11.34
C GLN A 22 -10.15 -5.09 10.23
N GLN A 23 -8.94 -4.65 9.89
CA GLN A 23 -8.12 -5.34 8.90
C GLN A 23 -7.76 -6.76 9.37
N ILE A 24 -7.27 -6.89 10.59
CA ILE A 24 -6.85 -8.17 11.16
C ILE A 24 -8.05 -9.12 11.29
N ASP A 25 -9.18 -8.63 11.80
CA ASP A 25 -10.42 -9.42 11.93
C ASP A 25 -10.98 -9.84 10.54
N GLY A 26 -10.72 -9.04 9.51
CA GLY A 26 -11.03 -9.37 8.13
C GLY A 26 -10.06 -10.34 7.45
N GLY A 27 -9.03 -10.81 8.15
CA GLY A 27 -8.06 -11.78 7.63
C GLY A 27 -6.90 -11.17 6.85
N THR A 28 -6.64 -9.86 6.99
CA THR A 28 -5.47 -9.22 6.36
C THR A 28 -4.19 -9.79 6.94
N ASP A 29 -3.25 -10.20 6.07
CA ASP A 29 -2.01 -10.91 6.44
C ASP A 29 -0.88 -9.99 6.90
N ALA A 30 -0.92 -8.69 6.54
CA ALA A 30 0.04 -7.67 6.96
C ALA A 30 -0.58 -6.27 6.89
N ILE A 31 -0.12 -5.36 7.74
CA ILE A 31 -0.53 -3.95 7.73
C ILE A 31 0.56 -3.10 7.06
N VAL A 32 0.20 -2.35 6.03
CA VAL A 32 1.06 -1.32 5.45
C VAL A 32 0.70 0.03 6.05
N ILE A 33 1.59 0.61 6.86
CA ILE A 33 1.41 1.91 7.49
C ILE A 33 2.22 3.00 6.77
N ALA A 34 1.74 4.24 6.80
CA ALA A 34 2.37 5.39 6.15
C ALA A 34 2.66 5.18 4.65
N GLY A 35 1.78 4.44 3.96
CA GLY A 35 1.76 4.36 2.50
C GLY A 35 1.05 5.57 1.87
N THR A 36 0.84 5.54 0.55
CA THR A 36 0.14 6.61 -0.19
C THR A 36 -1.26 6.86 0.35
N THR A 37 -2.02 5.80 0.61
CA THR A 37 -3.39 5.88 1.17
C THR A 37 -3.40 6.46 2.58
N GLY A 38 -2.34 6.26 3.35
CA GLY A 38 -2.12 6.86 4.67
C GLY A 38 -1.59 8.29 4.62
N GLU A 39 -1.65 8.97 3.48
CA GLU A 39 -1.26 10.38 3.30
C GLU A 39 0.18 10.69 3.76
N SER A 40 1.10 9.73 3.61
CA SER A 40 2.51 9.85 4.07
C SER A 40 3.22 11.11 3.57
N ALA A 41 2.89 11.57 2.34
CA ALA A 41 3.52 12.76 1.74
C ALA A 41 3.22 14.07 2.50
N THR A 42 2.21 14.11 3.35
CA THR A 42 1.79 15.29 4.12
C THR A 42 2.01 15.13 5.63
N LEU A 43 2.60 14.03 6.06
CA LEU A 43 3.05 13.85 7.44
C LEU A 43 4.36 14.60 7.68
N THR A 44 4.49 15.26 8.82
CA THR A 44 5.82 15.69 9.30
C THR A 44 6.66 14.46 9.65
N MET A 45 7.98 14.63 9.78
CA MET A 45 8.87 13.52 10.19
C MET A 45 8.47 12.94 11.55
N GLU A 46 8.03 13.77 12.47
CA GLU A 46 7.55 13.37 13.80
C GLU A 46 6.25 12.55 13.68
N GLU A 47 5.24 13.06 12.96
CA GLU A 47 3.98 12.35 12.72
C GLU A 47 4.20 11.01 12.01
N HIS A 48 5.12 10.97 11.04
CA HIS A 48 5.46 9.74 10.30
C HIS A 48 6.02 8.67 11.24
N ARG A 49 6.94 9.03 12.11
CA ARG A 49 7.51 8.13 13.13
C ARG A 49 6.44 7.68 14.12
N ASP A 50 5.61 8.61 14.60
CA ASP A 50 4.63 8.32 15.64
C ASP A 50 3.50 7.41 15.12
N VAL A 51 3.06 7.57 13.88
CA VAL A 51 2.03 6.69 13.29
C VAL A 51 2.56 5.27 13.07
N ILE A 52 3.84 5.09 12.70
CA ILE A 52 4.47 3.77 12.59
C ILE A 52 4.54 3.10 13.96
N LYS A 53 5.02 3.79 15.00
CA LYS A 53 5.07 3.27 16.37
C LYS A 53 3.68 2.86 16.87
N ALA A 54 2.69 3.71 16.68
CA ALA A 54 1.31 3.41 17.08
C ALA A 54 0.76 2.18 16.33
N ALA A 55 1.03 2.04 15.03
CA ALA A 55 0.58 0.89 14.27
C ALA A 55 1.21 -0.42 14.78
N ILE A 56 2.50 -0.41 15.10
CA ILE A 56 3.21 -1.57 15.68
C ILE A 56 2.60 -1.94 17.04
N GLU A 57 2.37 -0.94 17.90
CA GLU A 57 1.75 -1.13 19.21
C GLU A 57 0.33 -1.74 19.09
N PHE A 58 -0.51 -1.19 18.21
CA PHE A 58 -1.90 -1.64 18.05
C PHE A 58 -2.02 -2.98 17.35
N THR A 59 -1.09 -3.31 16.48
CA THR A 59 -1.04 -4.62 15.81
C THR A 59 -0.72 -5.75 16.80
N LYS A 60 0.04 -5.47 17.88
CA LYS A 60 0.36 -6.43 18.95
C LYS A 60 0.96 -7.74 18.40
N HIS A 61 1.79 -7.64 17.38
CA HIS A 61 2.42 -8.77 16.67
C HIS A 61 1.43 -9.83 16.12
N ARG A 62 0.16 -9.48 15.94
CA ARG A 62 -0.84 -10.39 15.34
C ARG A 62 -0.60 -10.63 13.86
N VAL A 63 -0.09 -9.61 13.17
CA VAL A 63 0.36 -9.65 11.78
C VAL A 63 1.59 -8.75 11.62
N PRO A 64 2.42 -8.94 10.58
CA PRO A 64 3.54 -8.05 10.28
C PRO A 64 3.10 -6.62 9.97
N VAL A 65 3.95 -5.66 10.36
CA VAL A 65 3.79 -4.23 10.01
C VAL A 65 4.88 -3.81 9.04
N VAL A 66 4.47 -3.38 7.86
CA VAL A 66 5.35 -2.86 6.79
C VAL A 66 5.24 -1.34 6.75
N ALA A 67 6.34 -0.64 7.01
CA ALA A 67 6.36 0.82 7.04
C ALA A 67 6.67 1.42 5.65
N GLY A 68 5.86 2.37 5.20
CA GLY A 68 6.16 3.17 4.01
C GLY A 68 7.22 4.22 4.30
N THR A 69 8.45 4.03 3.84
CA THR A 69 9.60 4.90 4.14
C THR A 69 10.24 5.53 2.91
N GLY A 70 9.63 5.35 1.73
CA GLY A 70 10.15 5.92 0.47
C GLY A 70 10.13 7.44 0.44
N SER A 71 11.15 8.01 -0.19
CA SER A 71 11.30 9.45 -0.44
C SER A 71 12.01 9.67 -1.78
N ASN A 72 11.81 10.84 -2.39
CA ASN A 72 12.60 11.27 -3.55
C ASN A 72 13.99 11.79 -3.18
N CYS A 73 14.34 11.82 -1.89
CA CYS A 73 15.67 12.10 -1.37
C CYS A 73 16.21 10.84 -0.68
N THR A 74 17.32 10.27 -1.19
CA THR A 74 17.91 9.04 -0.65
C THR A 74 18.24 9.14 0.84
N ARG A 75 18.81 10.25 1.29
CA ARG A 75 19.12 10.49 2.70
C ARG A 75 17.88 10.45 3.59
N THR A 76 16.80 11.06 3.13
CA THR A 76 15.51 11.03 3.86
C THR A 76 14.93 9.62 3.91
N ALA A 77 14.98 8.87 2.79
CA ALA A 77 14.52 7.49 2.77
C ALA A 77 15.34 6.58 3.71
N ILE A 78 16.66 6.78 3.78
CA ILE A 78 17.54 6.08 4.73
C ILE A 78 17.12 6.38 6.17
N GLN A 79 16.98 7.67 6.51
CA GLN A 79 16.57 8.09 7.85
C GLN A 79 15.23 7.48 8.27
N LEU A 80 14.21 7.60 7.41
CA LEU A 80 12.87 7.03 7.67
C LEU A 80 12.92 5.50 7.83
N SER A 81 13.76 4.83 7.04
CA SER A 81 13.93 3.38 7.09
C SER A 81 14.58 2.92 8.40
N GLN A 82 15.60 3.63 8.85
CA GLN A 82 16.26 3.35 10.13
C GLN A 82 15.34 3.63 11.32
N GLU A 83 14.60 4.75 11.31
CA GLU A 83 13.62 5.07 12.35
C GLU A 83 12.48 4.04 12.42
N ALA A 84 12.05 3.49 11.27
CA ALA A 84 11.05 2.43 11.22
C ALA A 84 11.60 1.09 11.75
N GLU A 85 12.82 0.71 11.39
CA GLU A 85 13.51 -0.46 11.93
C GLU A 85 13.69 -0.36 13.45
N GLU A 86 14.15 0.78 13.96
CA GLU A 86 14.28 1.04 15.40
C GLU A 86 12.93 0.98 16.14
N ALA A 87 11.84 1.37 15.47
CA ALA A 87 10.49 1.25 16.01
C ALA A 87 9.96 -0.19 16.03
N GLY A 88 10.60 -1.12 15.33
CA GLY A 88 10.22 -2.53 15.28
C GLY A 88 9.33 -2.90 14.09
N ALA A 89 9.41 -2.19 12.98
CA ALA A 89 8.74 -2.58 11.73
C ALA A 89 9.31 -3.90 11.19
N ASP A 90 8.43 -4.78 10.70
CA ASP A 90 8.80 -6.09 10.16
C ASP A 90 9.31 -6.01 8.71
N GLY A 91 9.03 -4.91 8.01
CA GLY A 91 9.46 -4.66 6.64
C GLY A 91 9.24 -3.21 6.23
N LEU A 92 9.77 -2.87 5.06
CA LEU A 92 9.71 -1.52 4.51
C LEU A 92 9.09 -1.54 3.11
N LEU A 93 8.24 -0.55 2.81
CA LEU A 93 7.71 -0.30 1.47
C LEU A 93 8.31 1.01 0.95
N ILE A 94 9.11 0.91 -0.12
CA ILE A 94 9.88 2.05 -0.63
C ILE A 94 9.45 2.37 -2.05
N VAL A 95 8.71 3.48 -2.21
CA VAL A 95 8.32 4.00 -3.52
C VAL A 95 9.53 4.56 -4.27
N THR A 96 9.55 4.40 -5.60
CA THR A 96 10.55 5.06 -6.45
C THR A 96 10.59 6.57 -6.20
N PRO A 97 11.79 7.22 -6.31
CA PRO A 97 11.87 8.67 -6.25
C PRO A 97 10.89 9.33 -7.21
N TYR A 98 10.04 10.18 -6.68
CA TYR A 98 9.02 10.92 -7.41
C TYR A 98 9.51 12.32 -7.75
N TYR A 99 8.99 12.92 -8.84
CA TYR A 99 9.25 14.27 -9.28
C TYR A 99 10.63 14.47 -9.96
N ASN A 100 11.75 14.10 -9.32
CA ASN A 100 13.12 14.35 -9.79
C ASN A 100 13.63 13.35 -10.85
N LYS A 101 12.79 12.38 -11.28
CA LYS A 101 12.99 11.51 -12.45
C LYS A 101 14.37 10.82 -12.51
N ALA A 102 14.69 10.04 -11.48
CA ALA A 102 15.94 9.30 -11.42
C ALA A 102 16.11 8.36 -12.64
N THR A 103 17.34 8.27 -13.16
CA THR A 103 17.70 7.25 -14.17
C THR A 103 17.75 5.85 -13.54
N GLN A 104 17.81 4.78 -14.36
CA GLN A 104 17.93 3.42 -13.83
C GLN A 104 19.19 3.24 -12.97
N ALA A 105 20.32 3.80 -13.38
CA ALA A 105 21.54 3.81 -12.57
C ALA A 105 21.34 4.58 -11.25
N GLY A 106 20.59 5.69 -11.27
CA GLY A 106 20.21 6.42 -10.06
C GLY A 106 19.30 5.62 -9.14
N LEU A 107 18.36 4.84 -9.69
CA LEU A 107 17.49 3.93 -8.92
C LEU A 107 18.29 2.80 -8.29
N ILE A 108 19.22 2.18 -9.01
CA ILE A 108 20.14 1.17 -8.46
C ILE A 108 20.91 1.76 -7.27
N SER A 109 21.51 2.94 -7.45
CA SER A 109 22.23 3.61 -6.37
C SER A 109 21.33 3.94 -5.18
N HIS A 110 20.13 4.48 -5.41
CA HIS A 110 19.16 4.84 -4.38
C HIS A 110 18.75 3.63 -3.52
N TYR A 111 18.24 2.58 -4.15
CA TYR A 111 17.80 1.38 -3.45
C TYR A 111 18.96 0.64 -2.78
N SER A 112 20.13 0.61 -3.40
CA SER A 112 21.32 -0.02 -2.80
C SER A 112 21.77 0.68 -1.52
N GLN A 113 21.80 2.02 -1.49
CA GLN A 113 22.16 2.78 -0.30
C GLN A 113 21.14 2.58 0.83
N ILE A 114 19.84 2.52 0.51
CA ILE A 114 18.81 2.25 1.51
C ILE A 114 18.96 0.82 2.03
N ALA A 115 19.11 -0.17 1.14
CA ALA A 115 19.29 -1.56 1.52
C ALA A 115 20.52 -1.79 2.42
N ASP A 116 21.61 -1.06 2.17
CA ASP A 116 22.84 -1.14 2.98
C ASP A 116 22.67 -0.47 4.36
N SER A 117 21.65 0.37 4.56
CA SER A 117 21.42 1.14 5.79
C SER A 117 20.51 0.47 6.80
N THR A 118 19.86 -0.64 6.44
CA THR A 118 18.86 -1.34 7.27
C THR A 118 18.96 -2.86 7.09
N LYS A 119 18.50 -3.61 8.09
CA LYS A 119 18.37 -5.08 8.01
C LYS A 119 16.95 -5.53 7.65
N CYS A 120 15.98 -4.61 7.68
CA CYS A 120 14.61 -4.92 7.33
C CYS A 120 14.48 -5.44 5.89
N PRO A 121 13.61 -6.40 5.61
CA PRO A 121 13.21 -6.73 4.26
C PRO A 121 12.50 -5.54 3.61
N ILE A 122 12.80 -5.31 2.33
CA ILE A 122 12.32 -4.16 1.57
C ILE A 122 11.49 -4.65 0.39
N ILE A 123 10.29 -4.08 0.27
CA ILE A 123 9.43 -4.16 -0.90
C ILE A 123 9.60 -2.86 -1.71
N MET A 124 10.17 -2.97 -2.90
CA MET A 124 10.24 -1.85 -3.85
C MET A 124 8.83 -1.52 -4.34
N TYR A 125 8.52 -0.24 -4.56
CA TYR A 125 7.19 0.15 -5.05
C TYR A 125 7.29 0.96 -6.32
N ASN A 126 6.78 0.39 -7.41
CA ASN A 126 6.77 0.96 -8.75
C ASN A 126 5.38 1.47 -9.13
N VAL A 127 5.21 2.78 -9.23
CA VAL A 127 3.93 3.45 -9.57
C VAL A 127 4.17 4.67 -10.47
N PRO A 128 4.60 4.47 -11.71
CA PRO A 128 5.03 5.55 -12.59
C PRO A 128 3.95 6.62 -12.87
N GLY A 129 2.67 6.26 -12.80
CA GLY A 129 1.56 7.20 -12.92
C GLY A 129 1.51 8.27 -11.81
N ARG A 130 2.13 8.00 -10.64
CA ARG A 130 2.26 8.97 -9.55
C ARG A 130 3.64 9.61 -9.46
N THR A 131 4.68 8.84 -9.74
CA THR A 131 6.07 9.27 -9.51
C THR A 131 6.70 9.93 -10.73
N GLY A 132 6.21 9.63 -11.93
CA GLY A 132 6.89 9.99 -13.18
C GLY A 132 8.21 9.21 -13.40
N CYS A 133 8.42 8.15 -12.63
CA CYS A 133 9.62 7.32 -12.66
C CYS A 133 9.22 5.84 -12.71
N ASN A 134 9.69 5.10 -13.71
CA ASN A 134 9.42 3.67 -13.89
C ASN A 134 10.66 2.86 -13.53
N LEU A 135 10.51 1.93 -12.59
CA LEU A 135 11.53 0.94 -12.24
C LEU A 135 11.46 -0.21 -13.25
N LEU A 136 12.45 -0.30 -14.14
CA LEU A 136 12.46 -1.29 -15.21
C LEU A 136 12.75 -2.70 -14.68
N PRO A 137 12.26 -3.75 -15.36
CA PRO A 137 12.44 -5.14 -14.94
C PRO A 137 13.89 -5.55 -14.72
N GLU A 138 14.77 -5.11 -15.59
CA GLU A 138 16.22 -5.40 -15.52
C GLU A 138 16.85 -4.77 -14.28
N THR A 139 16.40 -3.57 -13.92
CA THR A 139 16.83 -2.86 -12.70
C THR A 139 16.36 -3.58 -11.45
N VAL A 140 15.11 -4.06 -11.43
CA VAL A 140 14.58 -4.88 -10.33
C VAL A 140 15.41 -6.15 -10.16
N ALA A 141 15.67 -6.87 -11.25
CA ALA A 141 16.44 -8.12 -11.23
C ALA A 141 17.89 -7.90 -10.74
N GLU A 142 18.53 -6.81 -11.14
CA GLU A 142 19.87 -6.45 -10.66
C GLU A 142 19.87 -6.17 -9.16
N LEU A 143 18.90 -5.39 -8.66
CA LEU A 143 18.76 -5.04 -7.26
C LEU A 143 18.53 -6.28 -6.39
N VAL A 144 17.62 -7.17 -6.77
CA VAL A 144 17.33 -8.42 -6.04
C VAL A 144 18.54 -9.35 -6.03
N ARG A 145 19.32 -9.40 -7.12
CA ARG A 145 20.53 -10.22 -7.18
C ARG A 145 21.67 -9.70 -6.29
N THR A 146 21.76 -8.37 -6.12
CA THR A 146 22.89 -7.72 -5.44
C THR A 146 22.62 -7.37 -3.99
N LYS A 147 21.36 -7.33 -3.57
CA LYS A 147 20.93 -6.96 -2.22
C LYS A 147 19.93 -7.97 -1.67
N SER A 148 20.36 -8.74 -0.67
CA SER A 148 19.57 -9.85 -0.10
C SER A 148 18.31 -9.42 0.65
N ASN A 149 18.23 -8.17 1.09
CA ASN A 149 17.07 -7.62 1.77
C ASN A 149 16.09 -6.87 0.83
N LEU A 150 16.37 -6.76 -0.46
CA LEU A 150 15.40 -6.34 -1.47
C LEU A 150 14.60 -7.56 -1.93
N VAL A 151 13.52 -7.88 -1.21
CA VAL A 151 12.83 -9.17 -1.33
C VAL A 151 11.58 -9.11 -2.21
N GLY A 152 10.98 -7.94 -2.39
CA GLY A 152 9.69 -7.83 -3.07
C GLY A 152 9.55 -6.60 -3.96
N LEU A 153 8.50 -6.68 -4.79
CA LEU A 153 8.06 -5.59 -5.66
C LEU A 153 6.54 -5.41 -5.54
N LYS A 154 6.07 -4.24 -5.12
CA LYS A 154 4.70 -3.78 -5.34
C LYS A 154 4.63 -3.16 -6.73
N GLU A 155 3.93 -3.83 -7.65
CA GLU A 155 3.81 -3.40 -9.04
C GLU A 155 2.44 -2.74 -9.27
N ALA A 156 2.47 -1.47 -9.65
CA ALA A 156 1.28 -0.64 -9.88
C ALA A 156 1.36 0.14 -11.21
N THR A 157 1.97 -0.47 -12.24
CA THR A 157 1.98 0.09 -13.60
C THR A 157 0.71 -0.20 -14.38
N GLY A 158 -0.09 -1.20 -13.96
CA GLY A 158 -1.19 -1.75 -14.74
C GLY A 158 -0.72 -2.57 -15.96
N ASN A 159 0.58 -2.80 -16.12
CA ASN A 159 1.17 -3.48 -17.28
C ASN A 159 1.62 -4.90 -16.93
N LEU A 160 0.78 -5.89 -17.23
CA LEU A 160 1.09 -7.31 -16.97
C LEU A 160 2.33 -7.81 -17.73
N ALA A 161 2.58 -7.29 -18.93
CA ALA A 161 3.78 -7.67 -19.70
C ALA A 161 5.06 -7.15 -19.02
N GLN A 162 5.03 -5.97 -18.41
CA GLN A 162 6.14 -5.48 -17.60
C GLN A 162 6.28 -6.28 -16.32
N ALA A 163 5.17 -6.55 -15.62
CA ALA A 163 5.16 -7.29 -14.34
C ALA A 163 5.68 -8.72 -14.45
N SER A 164 5.50 -9.37 -15.61
CA SER A 164 5.99 -10.74 -15.86
C SER A 164 7.51 -10.83 -15.98
N LYS A 165 8.16 -9.77 -16.47
CA LYS A 165 9.60 -9.78 -16.74
C LYS A 165 10.48 -9.93 -15.49
N PRO A 166 10.28 -9.15 -14.39
CA PRO A 166 11.10 -9.35 -13.19
C PRO A 166 10.91 -10.75 -12.61
N MET A 167 9.71 -11.36 -12.69
CA MET A 167 9.50 -12.74 -12.27
C MET A 167 10.35 -13.72 -13.07
N ALA A 168 10.39 -13.57 -14.40
CA ALA A 168 11.23 -14.39 -15.26
C ALA A 168 12.73 -14.16 -15.02
N LEU A 169 13.16 -12.90 -14.83
CA LEU A 169 14.57 -12.55 -14.64
C LEU A 169 15.13 -12.94 -13.26
N THR A 170 14.27 -13.21 -12.29
CA THR A 170 14.63 -13.62 -10.94
C THR A 170 14.33 -15.10 -10.64
N ASP A 171 13.95 -15.87 -11.66
CA ASP A 171 13.52 -17.28 -11.51
C ASP A 171 12.42 -17.45 -10.45
N GLY A 172 11.48 -16.50 -10.36
CA GLY A 172 10.40 -16.49 -9.39
C GLY A 172 10.82 -16.25 -7.93
N LYS A 173 12.03 -15.78 -7.69
CA LYS A 173 12.54 -15.51 -6.32
C LYS A 173 12.10 -14.17 -5.74
N LEU A 174 11.43 -13.34 -6.53
CA LEU A 174 10.91 -12.04 -6.13
C LEU A 174 9.47 -12.19 -5.62
N ASP A 175 9.18 -11.71 -4.44
CA ASP A 175 7.81 -11.59 -3.95
C ASP A 175 7.11 -10.44 -4.69
N LEU A 176 6.31 -10.78 -5.69
CA LEU A 176 5.53 -9.81 -6.45
C LEU A 176 4.18 -9.57 -5.77
N TYR A 177 3.86 -8.31 -5.48
CA TYR A 177 2.56 -7.88 -4.97
C TYR A 177 1.85 -7.01 -6.01
N SER A 178 0.56 -7.26 -6.23
CA SER A 178 -0.26 -6.31 -6.97
C SER A 178 -0.35 -4.99 -6.19
N GLY A 179 -0.10 -3.88 -6.88
CA GLY A 179 -0.43 -2.53 -6.39
C GLY A 179 -1.72 -2.00 -7.01
N GLU A 180 -2.39 -2.83 -7.81
CA GLU A 180 -3.58 -2.52 -8.60
C GLU A 180 -4.70 -3.51 -8.25
N ASP A 181 -5.74 -3.04 -7.56
CA ASP A 181 -6.85 -3.89 -7.09
C ASP A 181 -7.63 -4.57 -8.24
N GLY A 182 -7.65 -3.95 -9.41
CA GLY A 182 -8.28 -4.51 -10.60
C GLY A 182 -7.53 -5.67 -11.25
N LEU A 183 -6.25 -5.90 -10.88
CA LEU A 183 -5.36 -6.86 -11.54
C LEU A 183 -4.78 -7.93 -10.61
N VAL A 184 -5.37 -8.17 -9.44
CA VAL A 184 -4.82 -9.10 -8.44
C VAL A 184 -4.74 -10.53 -8.98
N VAL A 185 -5.87 -11.09 -9.41
CA VAL A 185 -5.91 -12.46 -9.94
C VAL A 185 -5.05 -12.64 -11.20
N PRO A 186 -5.05 -11.73 -12.19
CA PRO A 186 -4.09 -11.76 -13.29
C PRO A 186 -2.62 -11.78 -12.84
N LEU A 187 -2.23 -10.96 -11.87
CA LEU A 187 -0.86 -10.94 -11.35
C LEU A 187 -0.53 -12.21 -10.55
N MET A 188 -1.48 -12.74 -9.77
CA MET A 188 -1.29 -14.02 -9.09
C MET A 188 -1.07 -15.17 -10.08
N SER A 189 -1.68 -15.13 -11.28
CA SER A 189 -1.49 -16.14 -12.32
C SER A 189 -0.07 -16.17 -12.89
N ILE A 190 0.71 -15.11 -12.72
CA ILE A 190 2.14 -15.03 -13.10
C ILE A 190 3.09 -15.13 -11.88
N GLY A 191 2.56 -15.50 -10.71
CA GLY A 191 3.36 -15.77 -9.51
C GLY A 191 3.34 -14.68 -8.45
N ALA A 192 2.45 -13.66 -8.53
CA ALA A 192 2.31 -12.72 -7.43
C ALA A 192 1.79 -13.42 -6.17
N VAL A 193 2.31 -12.99 -5.03
CA VAL A 193 2.02 -13.57 -3.70
C VAL A 193 0.87 -12.85 -2.98
N GLY A 194 0.24 -11.87 -3.61
CA GLY A 194 -0.92 -11.17 -3.06
C GLY A 194 -1.02 -9.73 -3.57
N VAL A 195 -1.66 -8.89 -2.76
CA VAL A 195 -1.95 -7.48 -3.10
C VAL A 195 -1.68 -6.55 -1.91
N ILE A 196 -1.16 -5.37 -2.19
CA ILE A 196 -1.14 -4.24 -1.25
C ILE A 196 -2.22 -3.27 -1.71
N SER A 197 -3.41 -3.41 -1.13
CA SER A 197 -4.71 -3.01 -1.65
C SER A 197 -5.20 -1.66 -1.09
N VAL A 198 -5.96 -0.92 -1.88
CA VAL A 198 -6.84 0.16 -1.43
C VAL A 198 -8.23 -0.38 -1.08
N TRP A 199 -8.75 -1.30 -1.89
CA TRP A 199 -10.05 -1.93 -1.68
C TRP A 199 -10.16 -2.66 -0.33
N SER A 200 -9.05 -3.25 0.19
CA SER A 200 -9.03 -3.90 1.50
C SER A 200 -9.43 -2.96 2.65
N ASN A 201 -9.24 -1.66 2.53
CA ASN A 201 -9.65 -0.71 3.58
C ASN A 201 -11.16 -0.75 3.86
N VAL A 202 -11.99 -1.05 2.86
CA VAL A 202 -13.45 -1.09 2.98
C VAL A 202 -14.03 -2.52 2.97
N ALA A 203 -13.28 -3.51 2.51
CA ALA A 203 -13.74 -4.90 2.39
C ALA A 203 -12.60 -5.91 2.57
N PRO A 204 -11.88 -5.91 3.72
CA PRO A 204 -10.69 -6.76 3.92
C PRO A 204 -11.00 -8.24 3.72
N GLY A 205 -12.10 -8.75 4.27
CA GLY A 205 -12.49 -10.16 4.13
C GLY A 205 -12.75 -10.62 2.70
N LYS A 206 -13.18 -9.71 1.80
CA LYS A 206 -13.35 -10.05 0.38
C LYS A 206 -12.03 -10.15 -0.35
N VAL A 207 -11.09 -9.26 -0.04
CA VAL A 207 -9.72 -9.29 -0.62
C VAL A 207 -9.00 -10.55 -0.15
N HIS A 208 -9.05 -10.84 1.15
CA HIS A 208 -8.46 -12.06 1.71
C HIS A 208 -9.06 -13.32 1.06
N ALA A 209 -10.38 -13.43 1.03
CA ALA A 209 -11.06 -14.58 0.44
C ALA A 209 -10.72 -14.79 -1.05
N MET A 210 -10.51 -13.71 -1.81
CA MET A 210 -10.10 -13.78 -3.20
C MET A 210 -8.69 -14.37 -3.34
N CYS A 211 -7.73 -13.87 -2.57
CA CYS A 211 -6.34 -14.36 -2.57
C CYS A 211 -6.28 -15.81 -2.07
N GLU A 212 -6.94 -16.11 -0.96
CA GLU A 212 -7.00 -17.45 -0.37
C GLU A 212 -7.61 -18.47 -1.34
N SER A 213 -8.72 -18.13 -2.02
CA SER A 213 -9.33 -19.00 -3.03
C SER A 213 -8.34 -19.31 -4.16
N PHE A 214 -7.59 -18.31 -4.61
CA PHE A 214 -6.58 -18.53 -5.65
C PHE A 214 -5.50 -19.52 -5.18
N PHE A 215 -4.93 -19.32 -3.99
CA PHE A 215 -3.89 -20.20 -3.43
C PHE A 215 -4.39 -21.62 -3.16
N LYS A 216 -5.67 -21.79 -2.83
CA LYS A 216 -6.32 -23.11 -2.69
C LYS A 216 -6.66 -23.78 -4.03
N GLY A 217 -6.38 -23.11 -5.17
CA GLY A 217 -6.69 -23.61 -6.50
C GLY A 217 -8.15 -23.40 -6.94
N ASP A 218 -8.98 -22.73 -6.13
CA ASP A 218 -10.34 -22.34 -6.54
C ASP A 218 -10.31 -21.05 -7.37
N ILE A 219 -9.77 -21.19 -8.57
CA ILE A 219 -9.66 -20.08 -9.53
C ILE A 219 -11.02 -19.52 -9.93
N LYS A 220 -12.07 -20.35 -9.89
CA LYS A 220 -13.43 -19.91 -10.24
C LYS A 220 -13.94 -18.88 -9.22
N THR A 221 -13.78 -19.15 -7.94
CA THR A 221 -14.18 -18.23 -6.86
C THR A 221 -13.31 -17.00 -6.85
N ALA A 222 -11.97 -17.15 -6.96
CA ALA A 222 -11.05 -16.00 -7.02
C ALA A 222 -11.42 -15.04 -8.15
N ARG A 223 -11.62 -15.57 -9.37
CA ARG A 223 -12.04 -14.79 -10.53
C ARG A 223 -13.40 -14.10 -10.31
N LYS A 224 -14.38 -14.81 -9.72
CA LYS A 224 -15.69 -14.25 -9.42
C LYS A 224 -15.55 -13.04 -8.49
N LEU A 225 -14.83 -13.17 -7.38
CA LEU A 225 -14.61 -12.08 -6.40
C LEU A 225 -13.89 -10.89 -7.03
N GLN A 226 -12.86 -11.14 -7.87
CA GLN A 226 -12.17 -10.11 -8.63
C GLN A 226 -13.12 -9.31 -9.52
N LEU A 227 -13.95 -9.99 -10.32
CA LEU A 227 -14.84 -9.33 -11.27
C LEU A 227 -16.01 -8.61 -10.59
N GLU A 228 -16.54 -9.15 -9.51
CA GLU A 228 -17.59 -8.51 -8.71
C GLU A 228 -17.08 -7.23 -8.02
N ALA A 229 -15.79 -7.13 -7.74
CA ALA A 229 -15.20 -5.95 -7.09
C ALA A 229 -14.93 -4.80 -8.07
N LEU A 230 -14.84 -5.04 -9.38
CA LEU A 230 -14.41 -4.01 -10.34
C LEU A 230 -15.21 -2.70 -10.26
N PRO A 231 -16.56 -2.71 -10.15
CA PRO A 231 -17.30 -1.45 -10.03
C PRO A 231 -16.92 -0.65 -8.77
N LEU A 232 -16.66 -1.34 -7.65
CA LEU A 232 -16.22 -0.70 -6.41
C LEU A 232 -14.78 -0.18 -6.53
N VAL A 233 -13.88 -0.98 -7.10
CA VAL A 233 -12.49 -0.56 -7.37
C VAL A 233 -12.48 0.68 -8.25
N ASP A 234 -13.23 0.71 -9.36
CA ASP A 234 -13.33 1.88 -10.23
C ASP A 234 -13.85 3.13 -9.47
N ALA A 235 -14.83 2.94 -8.58
CA ALA A 235 -15.36 4.03 -7.76
C ALA A 235 -14.33 4.53 -6.72
N LEU A 236 -13.52 3.64 -6.14
CA LEU A 236 -12.44 3.98 -5.21
C LEU A 236 -11.26 4.71 -5.87
N PHE A 237 -11.17 4.68 -7.19
CA PHE A 237 -10.16 5.38 -7.99
C PHE A 237 -10.76 6.44 -8.94
N SER A 238 -12.05 6.79 -8.77
CA SER A 238 -12.71 7.83 -9.57
C SER A 238 -12.16 9.25 -9.35
N GLU A 239 -11.48 9.47 -8.23
CA GLU A 239 -10.63 10.61 -7.93
C GLU A 239 -9.30 10.13 -7.37
N VAL A 240 -8.38 11.05 -7.11
CA VAL A 240 -7.05 10.69 -6.59
C VAL A 240 -7.17 9.96 -5.24
N ASN A 241 -6.63 8.76 -5.15
CA ASN A 241 -6.50 8.05 -3.88
C ASN A 241 -5.59 8.86 -2.91
N PRO A 242 -6.00 9.13 -1.65
CA PRO A 242 -7.04 8.46 -0.87
C PRO A 242 -8.42 9.15 -0.80
N ILE A 243 -8.73 10.11 -1.66
CA ILE A 243 -10.00 10.87 -1.57
C ILE A 243 -11.22 9.92 -1.52
N PRO A 244 -11.43 8.99 -2.49
CA PRO A 244 -12.60 8.14 -2.46
C PRO A 244 -12.62 7.13 -1.32
N VAL A 245 -11.49 6.52 -0.97
CA VAL A 245 -11.46 5.53 0.10
C VAL A 245 -11.73 6.14 1.48
N LYS A 246 -11.24 7.35 1.77
CA LYS A 246 -11.61 8.08 3.00
C LYS A 246 -13.08 8.45 3.02
N LYS A 247 -13.64 8.86 1.86
CA LYS A 247 -15.09 9.09 1.74
C LYS A 247 -15.87 7.81 2.00
N ALA A 248 -15.44 6.68 1.45
CA ALA A 248 -16.09 5.38 1.67
C ALA A 248 -16.09 4.98 3.16
N LEU A 249 -14.96 5.10 3.85
CA LEU A 249 -14.85 4.81 5.27
C LEU A 249 -15.76 5.71 6.12
N ASN A 250 -15.80 7.02 5.82
CA ASN A 250 -16.72 7.94 6.49
C ASN A 250 -18.20 7.58 6.25
N LEU A 251 -18.57 7.13 5.02
CA LEU A 251 -19.91 6.63 4.73
C LEU A 251 -20.25 5.35 5.51
N MET A 252 -19.25 4.53 5.82
CA MET A 252 -19.39 3.34 6.69
C MET A 252 -19.44 3.70 8.19
N GLY A 253 -19.34 4.98 8.55
CA GLY A 253 -19.40 5.45 9.93
C GLY A 253 -18.05 5.34 10.70
N MET A 254 -16.94 5.17 10.01
CA MET A 254 -15.63 4.97 10.65
C MET A 254 -14.90 6.26 11.04
N GLU A 255 -15.42 7.42 10.64
CA GLU A 255 -14.92 8.75 11.05
C GLU A 255 -13.41 8.96 10.89
N VAL A 256 -12.85 8.57 9.73
CA VAL A 256 -11.38 8.63 9.47
C VAL A 256 -10.83 10.06 9.29
N GLY A 257 -11.62 11.07 9.59
CA GLY A 257 -11.21 12.47 9.57
C GLY A 257 -11.14 13.08 8.16
N PRO A 258 -10.78 14.37 8.09
CA PRO A 258 -10.65 15.10 6.83
C PRO A 258 -9.37 14.71 6.09
N LEU A 259 -9.32 15.04 4.81
CA LEU A 259 -8.11 14.97 4.02
C LEU A 259 -7.12 16.07 4.38
N ARG A 260 -5.83 15.78 4.28
CA ARG A 260 -4.76 16.77 4.42
C ARG A 260 -4.55 17.52 3.10
N SER A 261 -4.41 18.83 3.16
CA SER A 261 -4.02 19.62 1.97
C SER A 261 -2.69 19.10 1.39
N PRO A 262 -2.54 19.05 0.06
CA PRO A 262 -3.36 19.71 -0.96
C PRO A 262 -4.61 18.94 -1.40
N LEU A 263 -4.87 17.75 -0.84
CA LEU A 263 -6.09 17.01 -1.13
C LEU A 263 -7.31 17.70 -0.51
N CYS A 264 -8.46 17.49 -1.12
CA CYS A 264 -9.73 18.10 -0.70
C CYS A 264 -10.83 17.04 -0.70
N GLU A 265 -12.00 17.41 -0.17
CA GLU A 265 -13.16 16.53 -0.14
C GLU A 265 -13.57 16.08 -1.56
N MET A 266 -14.07 14.84 -1.64
CA MET A 266 -14.58 14.24 -2.86
C MET A 266 -15.75 15.08 -3.42
N SER A 267 -15.83 15.21 -4.74
CA SER A 267 -16.95 15.91 -5.39
C SER A 267 -18.28 15.23 -5.04
N GLU A 268 -19.35 16.03 -4.91
CA GLU A 268 -20.68 15.49 -4.54
C GLU A 268 -21.19 14.46 -5.54
N ALA A 269 -20.94 14.66 -6.83
CA ALA A 269 -21.37 13.74 -7.87
C ALA A 269 -20.70 12.38 -7.73
N ASN A 270 -19.39 12.35 -7.52
CA ASN A 270 -18.64 11.11 -7.32
C ASN A 270 -18.95 10.46 -5.96
N ALA A 271 -19.17 11.26 -4.91
CA ALA A 271 -19.57 10.75 -3.60
C ALA A 271 -20.94 10.01 -3.65
N LYS A 272 -21.92 10.56 -4.38
CA LYS A 272 -23.21 9.90 -4.61
C LYS A 272 -23.06 8.60 -5.37
N LYS A 273 -22.26 8.60 -6.45
CA LYS A 273 -21.96 7.39 -7.24
C LYS A 273 -21.24 6.33 -6.41
N LEU A 274 -20.25 6.74 -5.60
CA LEU A 274 -19.53 5.84 -4.69
C LEU A 274 -20.51 5.19 -3.70
N ALA A 275 -21.39 5.97 -3.07
CA ALA A 275 -22.38 5.44 -2.11
C ALA A 275 -23.33 4.41 -2.78
N GLU A 276 -23.79 4.67 -4.00
CA GLU A 276 -24.62 3.76 -4.77
C GLU A 276 -23.88 2.44 -5.07
N VAL A 277 -22.62 2.54 -5.53
CA VAL A 277 -21.80 1.36 -5.82
C VAL A 277 -21.52 0.56 -4.53
N MET A 278 -21.26 1.21 -3.41
CA MET A 278 -21.05 0.55 -2.12
C MET A 278 -22.31 -0.19 -1.64
N LYS A 279 -23.51 0.39 -1.85
CA LYS A 279 -24.79 -0.29 -1.58
C LYS A 279 -24.96 -1.53 -2.44
N ASN A 280 -24.74 -1.41 -3.74
CA ASN A 280 -24.84 -2.51 -4.68
C ASN A 280 -23.83 -3.63 -4.38
N TYR A 281 -22.67 -3.27 -3.86
CA TYR A 281 -21.63 -4.22 -3.42
C TYR A 281 -21.93 -4.85 -2.06
N GLY A 282 -22.87 -4.28 -1.29
CA GLY A 282 -23.31 -4.80 0.01
C GLY A 282 -22.44 -4.42 1.20
N ILE A 283 -21.69 -3.32 1.13
CA ILE A 283 -20.86 -2.78 2.24
C ILE A 283 -21.42 -1.48 2.82
N LEU A 284 -22.52 -1.00 2.31
CA LEU A 284 -23.26 0.15 2.84
C LEU A 284 -24.76 -0.21 2.86
N ALA A 285 -25.45 0.18 3.93
CA ALA A 285 -26.90 -0.04 4.10
C ALA A 285 -27.76 0.87 3.20
#